data_0c8156bbcc2007f0d871388e1a71457b
#
_entry.id   0c8156bbcc2007f0d871388e1a71457b
#
_cell.length_a   1.000
_cell.length_b   1.000
_cell.length_c   1.000
_cell.angle_alpha   90.00
_cell.angle_beta   90.00
_cell.angle_gamma   90.00
#
_symmetry.space_group_name_H-M   'P 1'
#
loop_
_entity.id
_entity.type
_entity.pdbx_description
1 polymer ?
#
loop_
_entity_poly.entity_id
_entity_poly.type
_entity_poly.pdbx_seq_one_letter_code
_entity_poly.pdbx_strand_id
1 'polypeptide(L)'
;MKVSAFIQSHITEGAQDMLKSEYLQHVYTQVVTRDPDQREFHQAVLEVLESLDLIVDQHPEYEKHGIIETFVEPERMISFRVPWVDDNGQVHVNRGYRIQFSSAIGPYKGGLRFHPTVNLSILKFL
;
A
#
# COMPACT_ATOMS: atom_id res chain seq x y z
N MET A 1 -15.36 -16.32 9.44
CA MET A 1 -14.05 -15.94 9.99
C MET A 1 -12.86 -16.84 9.62
N LYS A 2 -13.03 -18.16 9.42
CA LYS A 2 -11.92 -19.08 9.07
C LYS A 2 -11.53 -19.10 7.57
N VAL A 3 -12.44 -18.80 6.65
CA VAL A 3 -12.18 -18.84 5.20
C VAL A 3 -11.30 -17.67 4.74
N SER A 4 -11.44 -16.49 5.34
CA SER A 4 -10.62 -15.32 5.01
C SER A 4 -9.15 -15.53 5.40
N ALA A 5 -8.87 -16.12 6.56
CA ALA A 5 -7.51 -16.41 7.01
C ALA A 5 -6.81 -17.48 6.14
N PHE A 6 -7.57 -18.47 5.65
CA PHE A 6 -7.04 -19.53 4.78
C PHE A 6 -6.69 -18.99 3.37
N ILE A 7 -7.53 -18.14 2.80
CA ILE A 7 -7.24 -17.49 1.51
C ILE A 7 -6.06 -16.54 1.65
N GLN A 8 -5.97 -15.82 2.76
CA GLN A 8 -4.88 -14.91 3.07
C GLN A 8 -3.52 -15.64 3.15
N SER A 9 -3.47 -16.80 3.81
CA SER A 9 -2.23 -17.59 3.92
C SER A 9 -1.73 -18.07 2.57
N HIS A 10 -2.61 -18.52 1.68
CA HIS A 10 -2.22 -19.01 0.34
C HIS A 10 -1.76 -17.90 -0.61
N ILE A 11 -2.33 -16.68 -0.51
CA ILE A 11 -1.86 -15.53 -1.30
C ILE A 11 -0.48 -15.09 -0.80
N THR A 12 -0.25 -15.12 0.50
CA THR A 12 1.04 -14.73 1.10
C THR A 12 2.13 -15.75 0.78
N GLU A 13 1.83 -17.06 0.86
CA GLU A 13 2.77 -18.13 0.52
C GLU A 13 3.20 -18.08 -0.96
N GLY A 14 2.26 -17.92 -1.91
CA GLY A 14 2.60 -17.84 -3.33
C GLY A 14 3.40 -16.60 -3.72
N ALA A 15 3.18 -15.47 -3.05
CA ALA A 15 3.92 -14.24 -3.31
C ALA A 15 5.30 -14.23 -2.64
N GLN A 16 5.47 -14.89 -1.50
CA GLN A 16 6.77 -15.07 -0.85
C GLN A 16 7.72 -15.89 -1.71
N ASP A 17 7.22 -16.91 -2.42
CA ASP A 17 8.01 -17.74 -3.32
C ASP A 17 8.55 -17.00 -4.55
N MET A 18 8.04 -15.80 -4.84
CA MET A 18 8.49 -14.94 -5.95
C MET A 18 9.73 -14.11 -5.58
N LEU A 19 9.93 -13.80 -4.30
CA LEU A 19 11.07 -13.04 -3.80
C LEU A 19 12.18 -14.00 -3.32
N LYS A 20 13.43 -13.75 -3.70
CA LYS A 20 14.59 -14.55 -3.29
C LYS A 20 15.16 -14.10 -1.96
N SER A 21 15.18 -12.79 -1.71
CA SER A 21 15.70 -12.21 -0.49
C SER A 21 14.75 -12.45 0.68
N GLU A 22 15.24 -13.08 1.76
CA GLU A 22 14.49 -13.29 3.01
C GLU A 22 14.06 -11.96 3.64
N TYR A 23 14.87 -10.93 3.51
CA TYR A 23 14.55 -9.59 3.99
C TYR A 23 13.31 -9.03 3.29
N LEU A 24 13.25 -9.09 1.95
CA LEU A 24 12.08 -8.61 1.20
C LEU A 24 10.83 -9.44 1.45
N GLN A 25 10.96 -10.76 1.61
CA GLN A 25 9.86 -11.63 2.02
C GLN A 25 9.28 -11.20 3.38
N HIS A 26 10.17 -10.86 4.33
CA HIS A 26 9.78 -10.37 5.64
C HIS A 26 9.02 -9.04 5.55
N VAL A 27 9.53 -8.07 4.79
CA VAL A 27 8.87 -6.77 4.56
C VAL A 27 7.49 -6.97 3.94
N TYR A 28 7.37 -7.80 2.89
CA TYR A 28 6.10 -8.09 2.25
C TYR A 28 5.09 -8.70 3.22
N THR A 29 5.52 -9.65 4.03
CA THR A 29 4.67 -10.28 5.05
C THR A 29 4.16 -9.27 6.08
N GLN A 30 5.00 -8.33 6.49
CA GLN A 30 4.60 -7.24 7.40
C GLN A 30 3.49 -6.37 6.77
N VAL A 31 3.64 -5.99 5.49
CA VAL A 31 2.63 -5.18 4.77
C VAL A 31 1.30 -5.91 4.69
N VAL A 32 1.29 -7.18 4.27
CA VAL A 32 0.06 -7.99 4.15
C VAL A 32 -0.62 -8.19 5.51
N THR A 33 0.16 -8.40 6.56
CA THR A 33 -0.36 -8.61 7.92
C THR A 33 -0.97 -7.33 8.48
N ARG A 34 -0.34 -6.19 8.25
CA ARG A 34 -0.80 -4.88 8.74
C ARG A 34 -2.04 -4.38 8.02
N ASP A 35 -2.10 -4.59 6.70
CA ASP A 35 -3.14 -4.08 5.81
C ASP A 35 -3.89 -5.21 5.07
N PRO A 36 -4.53 -6.17 5.74
CA PRO A 36 -4.99 -7.44 5.15
C PRO A 36 -6.02 -7.27 4.02
N ASP A 37 -6.77 -6.19 3.98
CA ASP A 37 -7.83 -5.94 3.00
C ASP A 37 -7.38 -5.07 1.81
N GLN A 38 -6.07 -4.78 1.68
CA GLN A 38 -5.54 -3.84 0.69
C GLN A 38 -4.83 -4.55 -0.47
N ARG A 39 -5.56 -5.36 -1.23
CA ARG A 39 -5.01 -6.23 -2.28
C ARG A 39 -4.27 -5.49 -3.40
N GLU A 40 -4.81 -4.37 -3.88
CA GLU A 40 -4.17 -3.57 -4.93
C GLU A 40 -2.84 -2.99 -4.43
N PHE A 41 -2.80 -2.58 -3.17
CA PHE A 41 -1.56 -2.12 -2.55
C PHE A 41 -0.55 -3.26 -2.38
N HIS A 42 -0.99 -4.45 -1.96
CA HIS A 42 -0.10 -5.62 -1.85
C HIS A 42 0.56 -5.94 -3.19
N GLN A 43 -0.21 -5.89 -4.30
CA GLN A 43 0.31 -6.12 -5.63
C GLN A 43 1.38 -5.10 -6.01
N ALA A 44 1.12 -3.81 -5.80
CA ALA A 44 2.09 -2.75 -6.09
C ALA A 44 3.38 -2.92 -5.28
N VAL A 45 3.25 -3.25 -3.99
CA VAL A 45 4.42 -3.52 -3.14
C VAL A 45 5.21 -4.71 -3.67
N LEU A 46 4.55 -5.82 -4.03
CA LEU A 46 5.23 -7.01 -4.57
C LEU A 46 6.02 -6.67 -5.84
N GLU A 47 5.42 -5.99 -6.81
CA GLU A 47 6.07 -5.59 -8.06
C GLU A 47 7.32 -4.73 -7.84
N VAL A 48 7.27 -3.82 -6.85
CA VAL A 48 8.43 -3.01 -6.48
C VAL A 48 9.50 -3.87 -5.81
N LEU A 49 9.12 -4.74 -4.87
CA LEU A 49 10.07 -5.60 -4.16
C LEU A 49 10.75 -6.61 -5.10
N GLU A 50 10.04 -7.15 -6.10
CA GLU A 50 10.64 -7.99 -7.15
C GLU A 50 11.74 -7.25 -7.93
N SER A 51 11.53 -5.97 -8.21
CA SER A 51 12.53 -5.15 -8.87
C SER A 51 13.77 -4.91 -7.98
N LEU A 52 13.58 -4.77 -6.68
CA LEU A 52 14.64 -4.57 -5.70
C LEU A 52 15.38 -5.85 -5.34
N ASP A 53 14.76 -7.01 -5.53
CA ASP A 53 15.31 -8.34 -5.23
C ASP A 53 16.62 -8.64 -5.99
N LEU A 54 16.84 -7.93 -7.11
CA LEU A 54 18.06 -8.04 -7.90
C LEU A 54 19.29 -7.38 -7.25
N ILE A 55 19.07 -6.44 -6.36
CA ILE A 55 20.15 -5.59 -5.83
C ILE A 55 20.23 -5.58 -4.29
N VAL A 56 19.16 -5.93 -3.60
CA VAL A 56 19.05 -5.74 -2.13
C VAL A 56 20.15 -6.49 -1.36
N ASP A 57 20.54 -7.67 -1.80
CA ASP A 57 21.59 -8.46 -1.16
C ASP A 57 22.98 -7.84 -1.29
N GLN A 58 23.16 -6.90 -2.23
CA GLN A 58 24.39 -6.14 -2.40
C GLN A 58 24.42 -4.89 -1.50
N HIS A 59 23.29 -4.58 -0.85
CA HIS A 59 23.07 -3.38 -0.05
C HIS A 59 22.57 -3.70 1.36
N PRO A 60 23.37 -4.34 2.22
CA PRO A 60 22.97 -4.70 3.59
C PRO A 60 22.60 -3.48 4.45
N GLU A 61 23.01 -2.29 4.05
CA GLU A 61 22.60 -1.04 4.68
C GLU A 61 21.10 -0.77 4.55
N TYR A 62 20.41 -1.32 3.54
CA TYR A 62 18.97 -1.14 3.39
C TYR A 62 18.19 -1.80 4.52
N GLU A 63 18.53 -3.03 4.85
CA GLU A 63 17.96 -3.74 6.00
C GLU A 63 18.36 -3.07 7.32
N LYS A 64 19.65 -2.77 7.49
CA LYS A 64 20.18 -2.14 8.71
C LYS A 64 19.47 -0.83 9.08
N HIS A 65 19.05 -0.07 8.09
CA HIS A 65 18.42 1.24 8.29
C HIS A 65 16.90 1.23 8.07
N GLY A 66 16.27 0.08 7.82
CA GLY A 66 14.83 -0.05 7.58
C GLY A 66 14.35 0.75 6.36
N ILE A 67 15.18 0.80 5.32
CA ILE A 67 14.90 1.63 4.14
C ILE A 67 13.65 1.13 3.41
N ILE A 68 13.55 -0.17 3.20
CA ILE A 68 12.44 -0.76 2.45
C ILE A 68 11.15 -0.70 3.27
N GLU A 69 11.21 -0.94 4.59
CA GLU A 69 10.06 -0.77 5.49
C GLU A 69 9.53 0.67 5.46
N THR A 70 10.43 1.65 5.46
CA THR A 70 10.07 3.06 5.34
C THR A 70 9.44 3.37 3.98
N PHE A 71 9.91 2.73 2.92
CA PHE A 71 9.45 2.96 1.56
C PHE A 71 8.03 2.42 1.33
N VAL A 72 7.65 1.31 1.96
CA VAL A 72 6.31 0.70 1.83
C VAL A 72 5.29 1.22 2.84
N GLU A 73 5.68 2.14 3.73
CA GLU A 73 4.78 2.75 4.71
C GLU A 73 4.57 4.23 4.40
N PRO A 74 3.34 4.71 4.17
CA PRO A 74 3.10 6.13 3.96
C PRO A 74 3.37 6.94 5.23
N GLU A 75 4.00 8.11 5.10
CA GLU A 75 4.25 9.04 6.21
C GLU A 75 2.95 9.53 6.84
N ARG A 76 1.90 9.70 6.02
CA ARG A 76 0.61 10.18 6.51
C ARG A 76 -0.55 9.72 5.64
N MET A 77 -1.64 9.31 6.28
CA MET A 77 -2.92 9.03 5.66
C MET A 77 -3.99 9.92 6.29
N ILE A 78 -4.71 10.68 5.46
CA ILE A 78 -5.77 11.58 5.91
C ILE A 78 -7.07 11.09 5.28
N SER A 79 -8.06 10.76 6.11
CA SER A 79 -9.42 10.45 5.68
C SER A 79 -10.36 11.55 6.17
N PHE A 80 -11.22 12.06 5.30
CA PHE A 80 -12.11 13.17 5.63
C PHE A 80 -13.47 13.03 4.97
N ARG A 81 -14.45 13.68 5.57
CA ARG A 81 -15.83 13.70 5.09
C ARG A 81 -16.02 14.82 4.06
N VAL A 82 -16.69 14.49 2.97
CA VAL A 82 -17.05 15.45 1.90
C VAL A 82 -18.56 15.48 1.75
N PRO A 83 -19.29 16.39 2.44
CA PRO A 83 -20.70 16.61 2.18
C PRO A 83 -20.88 17.48 0.94
N TRP A 84 -21.89 17.15 0.13
CA TRP A 84 -22.26 17.93 -1.05
C TRP A 84 -23.75 17.79 -1.35
N VAL A 85 -24.29 18.69 -2.14
CA VAL A 85 -25.71 18.71 -2.54
C VAL A 85 -25.77 18.50 -4.05
N ASP A 86 -26.62 17.56 -4.50
CA ASP A 86 -26.85 17.32 -5.92
C ASP A 86 -27.83 18.32 -6.54
N ASP A 87 -28.03 18.21 -7.86
CA ASP A 87 -28.93 19.10 -8.62
C ASP A 87 -30.40 18.98 -8.22
N ASN A 88 -30.80 17.93 -7.50
CA ASN A 88 -32.14 17.72 -6.95
C ASN A 88 -32.27 18.25 -5.51
N GLY A 89 -31.23 18.87 -4.96
CA GLY A 89 -31.22 19.38 -3.59
C GLY A 89 -30.98 18.30 -2.52
N GLN A 90 -30.60 17.08 -2.90
CA GLN A 90 -30.32 16.01 -1.94
C GLN A 90 -28.90 16.11 -1.40
N VAL A 91 -28.76 15.90 -0.10
CA VAL A 91 -27.45 15.89 0.57
C VAL A 91 -26.82 14.52 0.47
N HIS A 92 -25.61 14.48 -0.02
CA HIS A 92 -24.76 13.30 -0.08
C HIS A 92 -23.52 13.48 0.81
N VAL A 93 -22.97 12.37 1.28
CA VAL A 93 -21.75 12.39 2.09
C VAL A 93 -20.77 11.35 1.54
N ASN A 94 -19.70 11.82 0.95
CA ASN A 94 -18.61 10.98 0.47
C ASN A 94 -17.44 10.97 1.46
N ARG A 95 -16.53 10.02 1.28
CA ARG A 95 -15.25 9.97 1.98
C ARG A 95 -14.14 10.34 1.03
N GLY A 96 -13.33 11.32 1.41
CA GLY A 96 -12.11 11.69 0.72
C GLY A 96 -10.89 11.10 1.41
N TYR A 97 -9.81 10.91 0.64
CA TYR A 97 -8.51 10.43 1.14
C TYR A 97 -7.37 11.25 0.57
N ARG A 98 -6.34 11.42 1.37
CA ARG A 98 -5.04 11.94 0.97
C ARG A 98 -3.95 11.03 1.50
N ILE A 99 -3.19 10.41 0.60
CA ILE A 99 -2.04 9.60 0.97
C ILE A 99 -0.76 10.37 0.68
N GLN A 100 0.12 10.47 1.67
CA GLN A 100 1.41 11.13 1.61
C GLN A 100 2.48 10.07 1.89
N PHE A 101 3.12 9.57 0.83
CA PHE A 101 4.04 8.45 0.95
C PHE A 101 5.41 8.88 1.47
N SER A 102 6.07 9.79 0.78
CA SER A 102 7.41 10.23 1.17
C SER A 102 7.64 11.70 0.83
N SER A 103 8.27 12.43 1.74
CA SER A 103 8.73 13.81 1.58
C SER A 103 10.23 13.91 1.30
N ALA A 104 10.93 12.80 1.11
CA ALA A 104 12.39 12.73 1.01
C ALA A 104 12.97 13.60 -0.12
N ILE A 105 12.25 13.77 -1.23
CA ILE A 105 12.69 14.56 -2.38
C ILE A 105 11.88 15.84 -2.59
N GLY A 106 10.99 16.18 -1.66
CA GLY A 106 10.18 17.40 -1.73
C GLY A 106 8.74 17.21 -1.25
N PRO A 107 7.89 18.24 -1.42
CA PRO A 107 6.50 18.17 -0.96
C PRO A 107 5.70 17.12 -1.75
N TYR A 108 4.72 16.52 -1.08
CA TYR A 108 3.84 15.53 -1.69
C TYR A 108 3.06 16.13 -2.85
N LYS A 109 3.20 15.51 -4.03
CA LYS A 109 2.54 15.95 -5.26
C LYS A 109 2.01 14.75 -6.02
N GLY A 110 0.75 14.81 -6.42
CA GLY A 110 0.08 13.77 -7.21
C GLY A 110 -1.19 14.31 -7.84
N GLY A 111 -1.86 13.46 -8.61
CA GLY A 111 -3.14 13.76 -9.24
C GLY A 111 -4.34 13.63 -8.30
N LEU A 112 -5.51 13.96 -8.84
CA LEU A 112 -6.81 13.69 -8.25
C LEU A 112 -7.47 12.52 -8.98
N ARG A 113 -8.15 11.66 -8.23
CA ARG A 113 -8.98 10.60 -8.79
C ARG A 113 -10.40 10.69 -8.24
N PHE A 114 -11.35 10.88 -9.15
CA PHE A 114 -12.79 10.85 -8.88
C PHE A 114 -13.38 9.60 -9.54
N HIS A 115 -13.63 8.57 -8.74
CA HIS A 115 -14.23 7.33 -9.23
C HIS A 115 -14.92 6.59 -8.07
N PRO A 116 -16.07 5.92 -8.30
CA PRO A 116 -16.79 5.20 -7.25
C PRO A 116 -15.98 4.08 -6.57
N THR A 117 -14.98 3.53 -7.27
CA THR A 117 -14.12 2.46 -6.73
C THR A 117 -12.98 2.96 -5.84
N VAL A 118 -12.81 4.29 -5.69
CA VAL A 118 -11.73 4.84 -4.86
C VAL A 118 -11.87 4.38 -3.42
N ASN A 119 -10.82 3.74 -2.94
CA ASN A 119 -10.65 3.31 -1.56
C ASN A 119 -9.19 3.50 -1.13
N LEU A 120 -8.89 3.16 0.11
CA LEU A 120 -7.55 3.34 0.67
C LEU A 120 -6.49 2.49 -0.05
N SER A 121 -6.82 1.24 -0.40
CA SER A 121 -5.92 0.33 -1.12
C SER A 121 -5.52 0.90 -2.48
N ILE A 122 -6.51 1.36 -3.27
CA ILE A 122 -6.28 1.95 -4.59
C ILE A 122 -5.43 3.22 -4.50
N LEU A 123 -5.64 4.06 -3.48
CA LEU A 123 -4.84 5.29 -3.32
C LEU A 123 -3.42 5.01 -2.84
N LYS A 124 -3.20 3.98 -2.03
CA LYS A 124 -1.84 3.53 -1.71
C LYS A 124 -1.14 2.92 -2.93
N PHE A 125 -1.87 2.17 -3.75
CA PHE A 125 -1.35 1.64 -5.01
C PHE A 125 -0.89 2.74 -5.97
N LEU A 126 -1.66 3.81 -6.13
CA LEU A 126 -1.36 4.95 -7.02
C LEU A 126 -0.20 5.81 -6.52
#